data_0bfa7393ab5b34d5863c9d1daa59dc8a
#
_entry.id   0bfa7393ab5b34d5863c9d1daa59dc8a
#
_cell.length_a   1.000
_cell.length_b   1.000
_cell.length_c   1.000
_cell.angle_alpha   90.00
_cell.angle_beta   90.00
_cell.angle_gamma   90.00
#
_symmetry.space_group_name_H-M   'P 1'
#
loop_
_entity.id
_entity.type
_entity.pdbx_description
1 polymer ?
#
loop_
_entity_poly.entity_id
_entity_poly.type
_entity_poly.pdbx_seq_one_letter_code
_entity_poly.pdbx_strand_id
1 'polypeptide(L)'
;MNKVIITGRLGADPIEHDGNSKFVTYSIANTEWTKNGEVTNWIDIIAFGSQAEFAKKNLVKGQKIILKGRLNAHPYEKDGEKRKSTSVVAIKQEFDEPKRANSANDEDGFMEMTPDMIDEFCKDLPFR
;
A
#
# COMPACT_ATOMS: atom_id res chain seq x y z
N MET A 1 21.51 2.43 9.91
CA MET A 1 20.62 2.71 8.77
C MET A 1 19.34 1.92 8.92
N ASN A 2 18.23 2.57 8.74
CA ASN A 2 16.92 1.89 8.78
C ASN A 2 16.18 2.26 7.49
N LYS A 3 16.22 1.35 6.54
CA LYS A 3 15.67 1.62 5.21
C LYS A 3 15.02 0.36 4.64
N VAL A 4 13.80 0.51 4.18
CA VAL A 4 13.03 -0.57 3.56
C VAL A 4 12.60 -0.11 2.18
N ILE A 5 12.78 -0.97 1.19
CA ILE A 5 12.29 -0.73 -0.17
C ILE A 5 11.47 -1.94 -0.56
N ILE A 6 10.20 -1.72 -0.85
CA ILE A 6 9.27 -2.80 -1.13
C ILE A 6 8.39 -2.44 -2.32
N THR A 7 8.05 -3.43 -3.11
CA THR A 7 7.01 -3.28 -4.12
C THR A 7 5.82 -4.15 -3.71
N GLY A 8 4.65 -3.73 -4.08
CA GLY A 8 3.44 -4.50 -3.79
C GLY A 8 2.19 -3.78 -4.24
N ARG A 9 1.06 -4.45 -4.06
CA ARG A 9 -0.24 -3.91 -4.42
C ARG A 9 -1.07 -3.65 -3.17
N LEU A 10 -1.77 -2.54 -3.17
CA LEU A 10 -2.65 -2.22 -2.05
C LEU A 10 -3.77 -3.24 -1.92
N GLY A 11 -4.00 -3.71 -0.71
CA GLY A 11 -5.07 -4.66 -0.42
C GLY A 11 -6.42 -4.01 -0.24
N ALA A 12 -6.43 -2.72 0.01
CA ALA A 12 -7.65 -1.93 0.17
C ALA A 12 -7.32 -0.46 -0.05
N ASP A 13 -8.34 0.37 -0.16
CA ASP A 13 -8.13 1.80 -0.25
C ASP A 13 -7.50 2.32 1.04
N PRO A 14 -6.61 3.31 0.95
CA PRO A 14 -6.01 3.90 2.14
C PRO A 14 -7.06 4.48 3.09
N ILE A 15 -6.83 4.32 4.36
CA ILE A 15 -7.73 4.80 5.41
C ILE A 15 -7.10 6.01 6.09
N GLU A 16 -7.83 7.12 6.10
CA GLU A 16 -7.37 8.32 6.78
C GLU A 16 -7.76 8.26 8.25
N HIS A 17 -6.83 8.62 9.11
CA HIS A 17 -7.06 8.70 10.54
C HIS A 17 -6.89 10.14 11.00
N ASP A 18 -7.89 10.65 11.72
CA ASP A 18 -7.87 11.96 12.31
C ASP A 18 -7.60 11.84 13.79
N GLY A 19 -6.50 12.35 14.23
CA GLY A 19 -6.15 12.39 15.64
C GLY A 19 -5.39 13.66 15.92
N ASN A 20 -4.38 13.59 16.77
CA ASN A 20 -3.52 14.72 17.04
C ASN A 20 -2.72 15.11 15.79
N SER A 21 -2.53 14.15 14.91
CA SER A 21 -1.95 14.40 13.60
C SER A 21 -2.65 13.49 12.61
N LYS A 22 -2.83 13.98 11.40
CA LYS A 22 -3.44 13.18 10.35
C LYS A 22 -2.44 12.21 9.78
N PHE A 23 -2.85 10.97 9.62
CA PHE A 23 -2.05 9.96 8.96
C PHE A 23 -2.95 9.01 8.20
N VAL A 24 -2.35 8.28 7.28
CA VAL A 24 -3.05 7.33 6.43
C VAL A 24 -2.41 5.97 6.60
N THR A 25 -3.22 4.93 6.67
CA THR A 25 -2.72 3.56 6.75
C THR A 25 -3.28 2.73 5.61
N TYR A 26 -2.48 1.78 5.17
CA TYR A 26 -2.90 0.77 4.21
C TYR A 26 -1.97 -0.42 4.30
N SER A 27 -2.36 -1.52 3.67
CA SER A 27 -1.51 -2.71 3.60
C SER A 27 -1.17 -2.99 2.16
N ILE A 28 0.05 -3.46 1.93
CA ILE A 28 0.45 -3.91 0.61
C ILE A 28 0.75 -5.40 0.63
N ALA A 29 0.47 -6.03 -0.47
CA ALA A 29 0.76 -7.43 -0.68
C ALA A 29 2.03 -7.54 -1.52
N ASN A 30 3.08 -8.06 -0.91
CA ASN A 30 4.34 -8.35 -1.58
C ASN A 30 4.39 -9.84 -1.83
N THR A 31 4.43 -10.24 -3.09
CA THR A 31 4.39 -11.65 -3.46
C THR A 31 5.76 -12.12 -3.93
N GLU A 32 6.21 -13.23 -3.38
CA GLU A 32 7.49 -13.83 -3.72
C GLU A 32 7.30 -15.29 -4.09
N TRP A 33 8.14 -15.76 -5.00
CA TRP A 33 8.18 -17.18 -5.37
C TRP A 33 9.23 -17.89 -4.52
N THR A 34 8.81 -18.93 -3.84
CA THR A 34 9.70 -19.76 -3.04
C THR A 34 9.71 -21.18 -3.58
N LYS A 35 10.55 -22.03 -3.01
CA LYS A 35 10.59 -23.45 -3.36
C LYS A 35 9.25 -24.14 -3.15
N ASN A 36 8.46 -23.65 -2.21
CA ASN A 36 7.17 -24.22 -1.88
C ASN A 36 6.01 -23.53 -2.57
N GLY A 37 6.31 -22.65 -3.52
CA GLY A 37 5.30 -21.93 -4.26
C GLY A 37 5.28 -20.45 -3.95
N GLU A 38 4.18 -19.81 -4.26
CA GLU A 38 4.01 -18.38 -4.08
C GLU A 38 3.66 -18.06 -2.64
N VAL A 39 4.37 -17.06 -2.10
CA VAL A 39 4.12 -16.57 -0.74
C VAL A 39 3.80 -15.09 -0.79
N THR A 40 2.74 -14.69 -0.13
CA THR A 40 2.34 -13.29 -0.04
C THR A 40 2.63 -12.76 1.35
N ASN A 41 3.40 -11.69 1.40
CA ASN A 41 3.68 -10.99 2.64
C ASN A 41 2.80 -9.74 2.71
N TRP A 42 2.04 -9.64 3.79
CA TRP A 42 1.19 -8.47 4.02
C TRP A 42 1.94 -7.50 4.91
N ILE A 43 2.12 -6.30 4.44
CA ILE A 43 2.94 -5.31 5.12
C ILE A 43 2.10 -4.08 5.41
N ASP A 44 2.04 -3.69 6.67
CA ASP A 44 1.30 -2.51 7.10
C ASP A 44 2.12 -1.26 6.87
N ILE A 45 1.53 -0.26 6.27
CA ILE A 45 2.18 0.98 5.90
C ILE A 45 1.48 2.14 6.61
N ILE A 46 2.28 3.07 7.13
CA ILE A 46 1.79 4.31 7.73
C ILE A 46 2.42 5.47 6.99
N ALA A 47 1.62 6.41 6.57
CA ALA A 47 2.08 7.61 5.88
C ALA A 47 1.65 8.87 6.65
N PHE A 48 2.57 9.81 6.78
CA PHE A 48 2.33 11.07 7.45
C PHE A 48 2.57 12.25 6.51
N GLY A 49 2.00 13.38 6.83
CA GLY A 49 2.27 14.64 6.13
C GLY A 49 1.97 14.57 4.64
N SER A 50 2.93 14.98 3.83
CA SER A 50 2.74 15.00 2.38
C SER A 50 2.56 13.60 1.80
N GLN A 51 3.17 12.59 2.42
CA GLN A 51 2.99 11.22 1.97
C GLN A 51 1.58 10.72 2.26
N ALA A 52 0.99 11.16 3.36
CA ALA A 52 -0.40 10.83 3.66
C ALA A 52 -1.35 11.45 2.63
N GLU A 53 -1.11 12.69 2.26
CA GLU A 53 -1.90 13.35 1.24
C GLU A 53 -1.76 12.67 -0.13
N PHE A 54 -0.54 12.29 -0.48
CA PHE A 54 -0.30 11.56 -1.70
C PHE A 54 -1.08 10.24 -1.73
N ALA A 55 -1.01 9.49 -0.64
CA ALA A 55 -1.71 8.21 -0.57
C ALA A 55 -3.22 8.39 -0.67
N LYS A 56 -3.75 9.36 0.05
CA LYS A 56 -5.19 9.62 0.04
C LYS A 56 -5.69 10.01 -1.34
N LYS A 57 -4.94 10.83 -2.05
CA LYS A 57 -5.36 11.34 -3.36
C LYS A 57 -5.10 10.38 -4.50
N ASN A 58 -4.05 9.61 -4.41
CA ASN A 58 -3.53 8.90 -5.58
C ASN A 58 -3.57 7.38 -5.49
N LEU A 59 -3.61 6.82 -4.31
CA LEU A 59 -3.54 5.37 -4.14
C LEU A 59 -4.93 4.78 -3.97
N VAL A 60 -5.16 3.67 -4.64
CA VAL A 60 -6.42 2.93 -4.56
C VAL A 60 -6.13 1.45 -4.46
N LYS A 61 -7.12 0.70 -4.03
CA LYS A 61 -7.03 -0.76 -3.95
C LYS A 61 -6.51 -1.34 -5.27
N GLY A 62 -5.56 -2.23 -5.18
CA GLY A 62 -5.01 -2.92 -6.33
C GLY A 62 -3.86 -2.21 -7.03
N GLN A 63 -3.60 -0.96 -6.68
CA GLN A 63 -2.51 -0.21 -7.28
C GLN A 63 -1.18 -0.79 -6.86
N LYS A 64 -0.28 -0.97 -7.83
CA LYS A 64 1.07 -1.43 -7.55
C LYS A 64 1.98 -0.23 -7.34
N ILE A 65 2.72 -0.25 -6.26
CA ILE A 65 3.60 0.86 -5.89
C ILE A 65 4.98 0.37 -5.51
N ILE A 66 5.93 1.28 -5.56
CA ILE A 66 7.24 1.11 -4.96
C ILE A 66 7.27 2.01 -3.74
N LEU A 67 7.56 1.43 -2.60
CA LEU A 67 7.60 2.15 -1.33
C LEU A 67 9.01 2.17 -0.79
N LYS A 68 9.46 3.35 -0.44
CA LYS A 68 10.67 3.54 0.35
C LYS A 68 10.26 4.04 1.72
N GLY A 69 10.77 3.41 2.74
CA GLY A 69 10.40 3.78 4.08
C GLY A 69 11.39 3.28 5.11
N ARG A 70 10.98 3.34 6.35
CA ARG A 70 11.76 2.81 7.45
C ARG A 70 10.90 1.85 8.26
N LEU A 71 11.54 0.86 8.82
CA LEU A 71 10.85 -0.10 9.64
C LEU A 71 10.58 0.51 11.02
N ASN A 72 9.36 0.39 11.46
CA ASN A 72 8.96 0.85 12.78
C ASN A 72 8.40 -0.35 13.54
N ALA A 73 9.07 -0.71 14.62
CA ALA A 73 8.61 -1.78 15.48
C ALA A 73 8.38 -1.19 16.87
N HIS A 74 7.19 -1.38 17.38
CA HIS A 74 6.89 -0.91 18.73
C HIS A 74 6.19 -1.98 19.52
N PRO A 75 6.49 -2.08 20.81
CA PRO A 75 5.84 -3.07 21.65
C PRO A 75 4.43 -2.62 22.00
N TYR A 76 3.55 -3.58 22.15
CA TYR A 76 2.23 -3.34 22.70
C TYR A 76 1.86 -4.52 23.58
N GLU A 77 0.91 -4.30 24.44
CA GLU A 77 0.46 -5.30 25.36
C GLU A 77 -0.97 -5.70 25.02
N LYS A 78 -1.19 -6.99 24.85
CA LYS A 78 -2.51 -7.53 24.57
C LYS A 78 -2.72 -8.75 25.44
N ASP A 79 -3.78 -8.72 26.27
CA ASP A 79 -4.14 -9.82 27.16
C ASP A 79 -2.99 -10.22 28.09
N GLY A 80 -2.21 -9.24 28.53
CA GLY A 80 -1.09 -9.49 29.43
C GLY A 80 0.17 -9.98 28.76
N GLU A 81 0.14 -10.17 27.46
CA GLU A 81 1.30 -10.59 26.69
C GLU A 81 1.95 -9.43 25.98
N LYS A 82 3.27 -9.36 26.06
CA LYS A 82 4.02 -8.36 25.32
C LYS A 82 4.22 -8.82 23.90
N ARG A 83 3.75 -8.01 22.95
CA ARG A 83 3.89 -8.27 21.52
C ARG A 83 4.53 -7.09 20.83
N LYS A 84 5.03 -7.33 19.65
CA LYS A 84 5.58 -6.27 18.81
C LYS A 84 4.70 -6.08 17.59
N SER A 85 4.38 -4.83 17.31
CA SER A 85 3.73 -4.47 16.07
C SER A 85 4.78 -3.89 15.14
N THR A 86 4.82 -4.39 13.92
CA THR A 86 5.78 -3.95 12.92
C THR A 86 5.06 -3.30 11.77
N SER A 87 5.50 -2.11 11.41
CA SER A 87 4.94 -1.39 10.27
C SER A 87 6.06 -0.64 9.55
N VAL A 88 5.79 -0.18 8.35
CA VAL A 88 6.74 0.62 7.58
C VAL A 88 6.20 2.03 7.48
N VAL A 89 7.01 3.00 7.89
CA VAL A 89 6.66 4.41 7.74
C VAL A 89 7.10 4.86 6.35
N ALA A 90 6.15 5.32 5.56
CA ALA A 90 6.43 5.72 4.19
C ALA A 90 7.26 7.01 4.14
N ILE A 91 8.39 6.95 3.47
CA ILE A 91 9.21 8.12 3.18
C ILE A 91 8.93 8.59 1.77
N LYS A 92 8.77 7.65 0.85
CA LYS A 92 8.45 7.97 -0.54
C LYS A 92 7.62 6.86 -1.14
N GLN A 93 6.57 7.25 -1.85
CA GLN A 93 5.68 6.33 -2.53
C GLN A 93 5.65 6.68 -4.01
N GLU A 94 5.81 5.67 -4.88
CA GLU A 94 5.83 5.86 -6.31
C GLU A 94 4.99 4.80 -6.98
N PHE A 95 4.42 5.10 -8.13
CA PHE A 95 3.71 4.10 -8.91
C PHE A 95 4.70 3.18 -9.61
N ASP A 96 4.45 1.89 -9.52
CA ASP A 96 5.25 0.88 -10.23
C ASP A 96 4.54 0.43 -11.51
N GLU A 97 3.44 1.07 -11.84
CA GLU A 97 2.67 0.87 -13.06
C GLU A 97 1.83 2.12 -13.28
N PRO A 98 1.21 2.31 -14.44
CA PRO A 98 0.37 3.48 -14.66
C PRO A 98 -0.65 3.63 -13.55
N LYS A 99 -0.89 4.86 -13.12
CA LYS A 99 -1.85 5.16 -12.09
C LYS A 99 -3.21 4.59 -12.45
N ARG A 100 -3.79 3.84 -11.54
CA ARG A 100 -5.14 3.37 -11.72
C ARG A 100 -6.09 4.51 -11.49
N ALA A 101 -6.78 4.87 -12.57
CA ALA A 101 -7.75 5.91 -12.48
C ALA A 101 -8.99 5.37 -11.82
N ASN A 102 -9.27 5.83 -10.62
CA ASN A 102 -10.64 5.80 -10.23
C ASN A 102 -11.31 7.08 -10.70
N SER A 103 -10.59 7.96 -11.28
CA SER A 103 -11.16 9.10 -11.96
C SER A 103 -11.09 8.82 -13.43
N ALA A 104 -12.22 8.94 -14.05
CA ALA A 104 -12.33 8.91 -15.49
C ALA A 104 -11.57 10.04 -16.16
N ASN A 105 -10.77 10.74 -15.43
CA ASN A 105 -10.15 11.94 -15.93
C ASN A 105 -8.68 11.78 -16.16
N ASP A 106 -8.31 10.68 -16.69
CA ASP A 106 -6.98 10.61 -17.14
C ASP A 106 -6.89 11.32 -18.44
N GLU A 107 -6.87 12.62 -18.32
CA GLU A 107 -6.86 13.48 -19.46
C GLU A 107 -5.54 13.48 -20.19
N ASP A 108 -4.63 12.70 -19.73
CA ASP A 108 -3.31 12.67 -20.31
C ASP A 108 -3.22 11.87 -21.58
N GLY A 109 -4.34 11.48 -22.11
CA GLY A 109 -4.34 10.71 -23.33
C GLY A 109 -3.85 9.30 -23.15
N PHE A 110 -3.79 8.85 -21.94
CA PHE A 110 -3.48 7.47 -21.67
C PHE A 110 -4.62 6.59 -22.09
N MET A 111 -4.27 5.35 -22.35
CA MET A 111 -5.26 4.32 -22.45
C MET A 111 -6.14 4.39 -21.24
N GLU A 112 -7.37 4.80 -21.44
CA GLU A 112 -8.35 4.71 -20.39
C GLU A 112 -8.55 3.24 -20.07
N MET A 113 -8.28 2.88 -18.84
CA MET A 113 -8.66 1.56 -18.40
C MET A 113 -10.16 1.56 -18.21
N THR A 114 -10.84 0.73 -18.98
CA THR A 114 -12.26 0.56 -18.79
C THR A 114 -12.50 -0.14 -17.46
N PRO A 115 -13.70 0.01 -16.87
CA PRO A 115 -14.03 -0.72 -15.65
C PRO A 115 -13.81 -2.22 -15.77
N ASP A 116 -14.07 -2.78 -16.94
CA ASP A 116 -13.86 -4.20 -17.17
C ASP A 116 -12.39 -4.58 -17.11
N MET A 117 -11.53 -3.73 -17.64
CA MET A 117 -10.09 -3.97 -17.58
C MET A 117 -9.58 -3.91 -16.15
N ILE A 118 -10.10 -2.97 -15.37
CA ILE A 118 -9.73 -2.85 -13.97
C ILE A 118 -10.18 -4.08 -13.19
N ASP A 119 -11.39 -4.53 -13.40
CA ASP A 119 -11.91 -5.71 -12.74
C ASP A 119 -11.10 -6.95 -13.08
N GLU A 120 -10.81 -7.12 -14.35
CA GLU A 120 -10.01 -8.25 -14.79
C GLU A 120 -8.61 -8.22 -14.19
N PHE A 121 -8.03 -7.04 -14.13
CA PHE A 121 -6.72 -6.86 -13.51
C PHE A 121 -6.76 -7.18 -12.02
N CYS A 122 -7.82 -6.77 -11.34
CA CYS A 122 -7.96 -7.00 -9.91
C CYS A 122 -8.25 -8.47 -9.57
N LYS A 123 -8.74 -9.25 -10.51
CA LYS A 123 -9.01 -10.67 -10.27
C LYS A 123 -7.75 -11.46 -9.96
N ASP A 124 -6.62 -11.01 -10.48
CA ASP A 124 -5.36 -11.69 -10.28
C ASP A 124 -4.64 -11.28 -9.00
N LEU A 125 -5.25 -10.41 -8.22
CA LEU A 125 -4.62 -9.93 -7.00
C LEU A 125 -4.89 -10.88 -5.84
N PRO A 126 -3.86 -11.18 -5.02
CA PRO A 126 -4.00 -12.19 -3.97
C PRO A 126 -4.90 -11.77 -2.80
N PHE A 127 -5.28 -10.51 -2.73
CA PHE A 127 -6.09 -10.01 -1.63
C PHE A 127 -7.53 -9.71 -2.05
N ARG A 128 -8.01 -10.35 -3.05
CA ARG A 128 -9.41 -10.18 -3.44
C ARG A 128 -10.35 -11.00 -2.62
#